data_625c2f45ddf3d9fb6f66dd62af808068
#
_entry.id   625c2f45ddf3d9fb6f66dd62af808068
#
_cell.length_a   1.000
_cell.length_b   1.000
_cell.length_c   1.000
_cell.angle_alpha   90.00
_cell.angle_beta   90.00
_cell.angle_gamma   90.00
#
_symmetry.space_group_name_H-M   'P 1'
#
loop_
_entity.id
_entity.type
_entity.pdbx_description
1 polymer ?
#
loop_
_entity_poly.entity_id
_entity_poly.type
_entity_poly.pdbx_seq_one_letter_code
_entity_poly.pdbx_strand_id
1 'polypeptide(L)'
;MSFNEQNSVEHFIVHKLTGINLNAIHNGMVKEDAVPYNDETQWRYIQPDLLPRDVSDVLWEKELKESLCRINPFIASNPERAEEVIHKLRAIIITVGNVGLVRANEEFARWLRNEVSLPFGTNNQHVIVRLIDYENIANNSFILTNQFKIRTREVKIPDIVMFVNGIPLVVGEAKTPVRPAVSWLDGAHDISVVYENSIPQLFVPNVFSFATEGKDIFIGGVRTPLEFWSPWRIENEEEKLSHLLGLHDIAKQLTHLLKPSTLLDILQYFTVYATNSKKKKIKIVCRYQQYEGANAIIERVKDGKIRKGLIWHFQGSGKSLLMLFAAQKMRRQQELGNPTVLIVVD
;
A
#
# COMPACT_ATOMS: atom_id res chain seq x y z
N MET A 1 -19.26 -1.19 27.98
CA MET A 1 -18.88 -0.51 26.73
C MET A 1 -19.70 -1.12 25.61
N SER A 2 -20.41 -0.33 24.79
CA SER A 2 -21.10 -0.87 23.61
C SER A 2 -20.02 -1.15 22.55
N PHE A 3 -19.97 -2.39 22.04
CA PHE A 3 -19.16 -2.75 20.90
C PHE A 3 -19.70 -2.02 19.67
N ASN A 4 -18.92 -1.12 19.11
CA ASN A 4 -19.17 -0.45 17.83
C ASN A 4 -18.01 -0.76 16.85
N GLU A 5 -18.14 -0.36 15.61
CA GLU A 5 -17.11 -0.59 14.56
C GLU A 5 -15.74 -0.09 14.98
N GLN A 6 -15.66 1.12 15.53
CA GLN A 6 -14.41 1.74 15.99
C GLN A 6 -13.73 0.94 17.10
N ASN A 7 -14.48 0.41 18.06
CA ASN A 7 -13.92 -0.23 19.25
C ASN A 7 -13.53 -1.70 19.06
N SER A 8 -13.78 -2.32 17.90
CA SER A 8 -13.51 -3.73 17.70
C SER A 8 -12.46 -4.00 16.62
N VAL A 9 -12.78 -3.80 15.35
CA VAL A 9 -11.90 -4.19 14.24
C VAL A 9 -10.83 -3.14 13.99
N GLU A 10 -11.18 -1.86 13.99
CA GLU A 10 -10.23 -0.75 13.78
C GLU A 10 -9.14 -0.74 14.87
N HIS A 11 -9.53 -0.79 16.16
CA HIS A 11 -8.58 -0.85 17.27
C HIS A 11 -7.71 -2.11 17.24
N PHE A 12 -8.27 -3.24 16.81
CA PHE A 12 -7.52 -4.47 16.62
C PHE A 12 -6.43 -4.29 15.54
N ILE A 13 -6.76 -3.66 14.41
CA ILE A 13 -5.79 -3.37 13.34
C ILE A 13 -4.66 -2.49 13.86
N VAL A 14 -5.01 -1.36 14.51
CA VAL A 14 -4.01 -0.46 15.11
C VAL A 14 -3.11 -1.21 16.09
N HIS A 15 -3.70 -1.96 17.02
CA HIS A 15 -2.92 -2.72 18.00
C HIS A 15 -1.99 -3.75 17.36
N LYS A 16 -2.45 -4.50 16.35
CA LYS A 16 -1.62 -5.52 15.69
C LYS A 16 -0.46 -4.94 14.89
N LEU A 17 -0.64 -3.79 14.27
CA LEU A 17 0.39 -3.17 13.42
C LEU A 17 1.34 -2.25 14.19
N THR A 18 0.91 -1.69 15.33
CA THR A 18 1.68 -0.67 16.04
C THR A 18 1.99 -1.02 17.49
N GLY A 19 1.36 -2.06 18.05
CA GLY A 19 1.44 -2.41 19.48
C GLY A 19 0.60 -1.51 20.40
N ILE A 20 -0.01 -0.43 19.89
CA ILE A 20 -0.77 0.53 20.71
C ILE A 20 -2.19 0.06 20.94
N ASN A 21 -2.59 -0.01 22.21
CA ASN A 21 -3.95 -0.38 22.60
C ASN A 21 -4.81 0.89 22.81
N LEU A 22 -5.60 1.23 21.79
CA LEU A 22 -6.49 2.41 21.85
C LEU A 22 -7.59 2.30 22.91
N ASN A 23 -7.94 1.09 23.36
CA ASN A 23 -8.92 0.88 24.43
C ASN A 23 -8.34 1.18 25.83
N ALA A 24 -7.02 1.22 25.97
CA ALA A 24 -6.33 1.54 27.24
C ALA A 24 -6.07 3.05 27.41
N ILE A 25 -6.48 3.88 26.46
CA ILE A 25 -6.31 5.32 26.53
C ILE A 25 -7.36 5.90 27.47
N HIS A 26 -6.94 6.30 28.69
CA HIS A 26 -7.73 7.13 29.60
C HIS A 26 -7.28 8.59 29.47
N ASN A 27 -8.26 9.51 29.32
CA ASN A 27 -8.07 10.96 29.31
C ASN A 27 -7.28 11.56 28.13
N GLY A 28 -7.38 10.99 26.92
CA GLY A 28 -6.87 11.66 25.69
C GLY A 28 -5.34 11.70 25.55
N MET A 29 -4.58 11.08 26.45
CA MET A 29 -3.13 10.96 26.34
C MET A 29 -2.72 9.49 26.17
N VAL A 30 -2.13 9.16 25.02
CA VAL A 30 -1.28 7.97 24.89
C VAL A 30 -0.03 8.29 25.70
N LYS A 31 0.22 7.58 26.81
CA LYS A 31 1.53 7.64 27.44
C LYS A 31 2.49 6.95 26.47
N GLU A 32 3.37 7.72 25.86
CA GLU A 32 4.44 7.25 24.96
C GLU A 32 5.35 6.17 25.61
N ASP A 33 5.33 6.08 26.92
CA ASP A 33 6.19 5.19 27.72
C ASP A 33 5.69 3.74 27.83
N ALA A 34 4.57 3.37 27.20
CA ALA A 34 3.88 2.12 27.53
C ALA A 34 4.12 0.96 26.55
N VAL A 35 4.83 1.14 25.44
CA VAL A 35 5.09 0.03 24.50
C VAL A 35 6.58 0.00 24.15
N PRO A 36 7.33 -1.07 24.54
CA PRO A 36 8.63 -1.30 23.94
C PRO A 36 8.44 -1.41 22.43
N TYR A 37 9.25 -0.70 21.68
CA TYR A 37 9.40 -0.88 20.25
C TYR A 37 9.68 -2.36 20.02
N ASN A 38 8.66 -3.11 19.64
CA ASN A 38 8.81 -4.53 19.35
C ASN A 38 9.29 -4.58 17.89
N ASP A 39 10.41 -5.24 17.61
CA ASP A 39 10.97 -5.41 16.26
C ASP A 39 9.97 -5.98 15.24
N GLU A 40 8.83 -6.50 15.72
CA GLU A 40 7.73 -7.01 14.90
C GLU A 40 6.79 -5.92 14.37
N THR A 41 6.69 -4.75 15.06
CA THR A 41 5.79 -3.66 14.65
C THR A 41 6.58 -2.55 13.98
N GLN A 42 6.52 -2.49 12.67
CA GLN A 42 7.26 -1.50 11.87
C GLN A 42 6.45 -0.21 11.61
N TRP A 43 5.20 -0.10 12.11
CA TRP A 43 4.34 1.05 11.98
C TRP A 43 4.28 1.84 13.27
N ARG A 44 4.45 3.18 13.17
CA ARG A 44 4.21 4.11 14.26
C ARG A 44 2.78 4.64 14.18
N TYR A 45 2.04 4.59 15.27
CA TYR A 45 0.72 5.19 15.35
C TYR A 45 0.80 6.69 15.66
N ILE A 46 0.00 7.49 14.94
CA ILE A 46 -0.24 8.90 15.28
C ILE A 46 -1.73 9.13 15.29
N GLN A 47 -2.21 9.74 16.38
CA GLN A 47 -3.61 10.15 16.50
C GLN A 47 -3.99 11.15 15.41
N PRO A 48 -5.21 11.08 14.83
CA PRO A 48 -5.60 11.91 13.70
C PRO A 48 -5.51 13.43 14.00
N ASP A 49 -5.84 13.83 15.22
CA ASP A 49 -5.78 15.24 15.63
C ASP A 49 -4.35 15.75 15.88
N LEU A 50 -3.38 14.86 16.00
CA LEU A 50 -1.96 15.18 16.15
C LEU A 50 -1.18 15.19 14.84
N LEU A 51 -1.82 14.82 13.72
CA LEU A 51 -1.20 14.93 12.40
C LEU A 51 -1.09 16.41 12.02
N PRO A 52 0.13 16.98 11.86
CA PRO A 52 0.34 18.39 11.60
C PRO A 52 0.11 18.72 10.11
N ARG A 53 -1.15 18.67 9.68
CA ARG A 53 -1.61 18.97 8.33
C ARG A 53 -2.99 19.64 8.39
N ASP A 54 -3.33 20.39 7.34
CA ASP A 54 -4.72 20.82 7.15
C ASP A 54 -5.59 19.65 6.66
N VAL A 55 -6.88 19.71 6.99
CA VAL A 55 -7.84 18.65 6.56
C VAL A 55 -8.02 18.57 5.04
N SER A 56 -7.55 19.56 4.29
CA SER A 56 -7.52 19.56 2.81
C SER A 56 -6.27 18.90 2.23
N ASP A 57 -5.24 18.69 3.04
CA ASP A 57 -3.96 18.19 2.57
C ASP A 57 -3.96 16.66 2.49
N VAL A 58 -3.56 16.16 1.34
CA VAL A 58 -3.38 14.71 1.11
C VAL A 58 -2.01 14.26 1.63
N LEU A 59 -0.97 15.08 1.40
CA LEU A 59 0.39 14.79 1.82
C LEU A 59 0.64 15.37 3.22
N TRP A 60 1.37 14.63 4.02
CA TRP A 60 1.98 15.19 5.22
C TRP A 60 3.36 15.76 4.87
N GLU A 61 3.35 17.04 4.50
CA GLU A 61 4.49 17.68 3.83
C GLU A 61 5.73 17.81 4.69
N LYS A 62 5.56 18.06 6.00
CA LYS A 62 6.70 18.13 6.92
C LYS A 62 7.46 16.80 6.93
N GLU A 63 6.77 15.69 7.11
CA GLU A 63 7.37 14.35 7.10
C GLU A 63 7.96 14.01 5.71
N LEU A 64 7.27 14.40 4.64
CA LEU A 64 7.75 14.19 3.27
C LEU A 64 9.05 14.98 3.01
N LYS A 65 9.12 16.23 3.44
CA LYS A 65 10.32 17.07 3.31
C LYS A 65 11.52 16.47 4.06
N GLU A 66 11.30 16.06 5.31
CA GLU A 66 12.32 15.43 6.13
C GLU A 66 12.81 14.11 5.50
N SER A 67 11.89 13.29 4.98
CA SER A 67 12.20 12.04 4.29
C SER A 67 12.95 12.27 2.98
N LEU A 68 12.54 13.24 2.17
CA LEU A 68 13.26 13.60 0.94
C LEU A 68 14.70 13.99 1.22
N CYS A 69 14.95 14.80 2.25
CA CYS A 69 16.30 15.15 2.66
C CYS A 69 17.10 13.94 3.17
N ARG A 70 16.47 13.05 3.93
CA ARG A 70 17.11 11.85 4.49
C ARG A 70 17.54 10.86 3.40
N ILE A 71 16.68 10.68 2.36
CA ILE A 71 16.87 9.66 1.33
C ILE A 71 17.74 10.17 0.17
N ASN A 72 17.77 11.51 -0.09
CA ASN A 72 18.45 12.10 -1.25
C ASN A 72 19.54 13.08 -0.82
N PRO A 73 20.82 12.72 -0.88
CA PRO A 73 21.93 13.62 -0.49
C PRO A 73 21.93 14.96 -1.22
N PHE A 74 21.54 14.99 -2.49
CA PHE A 74 21.46 16.24 -3.28
C PHE A 74 20.29 17.14 -2.88
N ILE A 75 19.24 16.61 -2.23
CA ILE A 75 18.18 17.41 -1.59
C ILE A 75 18.64 17.87 -0.21
N ALA A 76 19.32 17.01 0.56
CA ALA A 76 19.88 17.39 1.85
C ALA A 76 20.84 18.59 1.73
N SER A 77 21.64 18.66 0.66
CA SER A 77 22.55 19.77 0.39
C SER A 77 21.86 21.07 -0.05
N ASN A 78 20.62 20.98 -0.55
CA ASN A 78 19.78 22.13 -0.92
C ASN A 78 18.31 21.82 -0.63
N PRO A 79 17.81 22.09 0.59
CA PRO A 79 16.45 21.75 1.02
C PRO A 79 15.31 22.40 0.22
N GLU A 80 15.57 23.48 -0.55
CA GLU A 80 14.58 24.10 -1.44
C GLU A 80 14.12 23.12 -2.54
N ARG A 81 14.98 22.18 -2.91
CA ARG A 81 14.65 21.12 -3.87
C ARG A 81 13.55 20.20 -3.39
N ALA A 82 13.40 20.03 -2.07
CA ALA A 82 12.27 19.29 -1.51
C ALA A 82 10.93 19.99 -1.80
N GLU A 83 10.90 21.32 -1.70
CA GLU A 83 9.68 22.10 -2.03
C GLU A 83 9.31 21.96 -3.51
N GLU A 84 10.31 21.95 -4.40
CA GLU A 84 10.05 21.71 -5.83
C GLU A 84 9.43 20.33 -6.07
N VAL A 85 9.96 19.29 -5.41
CA VAL A 85 9.41 17.93 -5.51
C VAL A 85 7.98 17.90 -4.98
N ILE A 86 7.73 18.45 -3.79
CA ILE A 86 6.40 18.50 -3.17
C ILE A 86 5.40 19.25 -4.08
N HIS A 87 5.83 20.38 -4.66
CA HIS A 87 4.99 21.13 -5.60
C HIS A 87 4.59 20.28 -6.82
N LYS A 88 5.53 19.51 -7.40
CA LYS A 88 5.25 18.61 -8.53
C LYS A 88 4.26 17.49 -8.13
N LEU A 89 4.42 16.91 -6.94
CA LEU A 89 3.51 15.88 -6.43
C LEU A 89 2.10 16.45 -6.18
N ARG A 90 1.99 17.65 -5.62
CA ARG A 90 0.71 18.36 -5.46
C ARG A 90 0.04 18.61 -6.82
N ALA A 91 0.82 19.04 -7.81
CA ALA A 91 0.30 19.26 -9.16
C ALA A 91 -0.35 17.98 -9.73
N ILE A 92 0.29 16.80 -9.57
CA ILE A 92 -0.30 15.52 -9.99
C ILE A 92 -1.60 15.24 -9.24
N ILE A 93 -1.63 15.45 -7.92
CA ILE A 93 -2.83 15.22 -7.11
C ILE A 93 -4.00 16.11 -7.60
N ILE A 94 -3.74 17.36 -7.92
CA ILE A 94 -4.78 18.30 -8.39
C ILE A 94 -5.29 17.92 -9.78
N THR A 95 -4.46 17.34 -10.64
CA THR A 95 -4.88 16.96 -12.01
C THR A 95 -5.97 15.89 -12.05
N VAL A 96 -6.26 15.20 -10.94
CA VAL A 96 -7.25 14.12 -10.88
C VAL A 96 -8.61 14.51 -11.46
N GLY A 97 -9.04 15.75 -11.30
CA GLY A 97 -10.28 16.27 -11.85
C GLY A 97 -10.32 16.33 -13.39
N ASN A 98 -9.15 16.46 -14.02
CA ASN A 98 -9.02 16.64 -15.48
C ASN A 98 -8.65 15.33 -16.19
N VAL A 99 -7.66 14.60 -15.66
CA VAL A 99 -7.13 13.40 -16.33
C VAL A 99 -7.80 12.10 -15.86
N GLY A 100 -8.53 12.16 -14.75
CA GLY A 100 -9.15 11.01 -14.09
C GLY A 100 -8.19 10.27 -13.16
N LEU A 101 -8.79 9.58 -12.16
CA LEU A 101 -8.07 9.03 -11.03
C LEU A 101 -6.99 8.00 -11.40
N VAL A 102 -7.27 7.08 -12.34
CA VAL A 102 -6.30 6.02 -12.71
C VAL A 102 -5.07 6.61 -13.39
N ARG A 103 -5.22 7.63 -14.23
CA ARG A 103 -4.07 8.28 -14.90
C ARG A 103 -3.24 9.11 -13.94
N ALA A 104 -3.87 9.86 -13.04
CA ALA A 104 -3.16 10.59 -12.00
C ALA A 104 -2.41 9.63 -11.06
N ASN A 105 -3.04 8.50 -10.71
CA ASN A 105 -2.41 7.45 -9.90
C ASN A 105 -1.23 6.78 -10.63
N GLU A 106 -1.32 6.52 -11.95
CA GLU A 106 -0.20 5.99 -12.75
C GLU A 106 0.99 6.96 -12.77
N GLU A 107 0.73 8.24 -12.97
CA GLU A 107 1.80 9.27 -12.95
C GLU A 107 2.45 9.39 -11.58
N PHE A 108 1.65 9.36 -10.51
CA PHE A 108 2.19 9.37 -9.15
C PHE A 108 3.00 8.10 -8.82
N ALA A 109 2.55 6.95 -9.31
CA ALA A 109 3.24 5.67 -9.11
C ALA A 109 4.66 5.67 -9.74
N ARG A 110 4.89 6.39 -10.82
CA ARG A 110 6.24 6.57 -11.40
C ARG A 110 7.19 7.24 -10.42
N TRP A 111 6.71 8.26 -9.70
CA TRP A 111 7.48 8.90 -8.65
C TRP A 111 7.76 7.94 -7.48
N LEU A 112 6.74 7.23 -7.03
CA LEU A 112 6.89 6.24 -5.95
C LEU A 112 7.90 5.14 -6.31
N ARG A 113 7.98 4.73 -7.57
CA ARG A 113 8.93 3.71 -8.06
C ARG A 113 10.31 4.24 -8.39
N ASN A 114 10.60 5.52 -8.06
CA ASN A 114 11.85 6.17 -8.35
C ASN A 114 12.18 6.17 -9.87
N GLU A 115 11.17 6.38 -10.73
CA GLU A 115 11.30 6.42 -12.19
C GLU A 115 11.43 7.85 -12.73
N VAL A 116 11.46 8.86 -11.86
CA VAL A 116 11.52 10.27 -12.23
C VAL A 116 12.88 10.86 -11.85
N SER A 117 13.49 11.59 -12.78
CA SER A 117 14.73 12.31 -12.55
C SER A 117 14.53 13.82 -12.70
N LEU A 118 15.28 14.59 -11.91
CA LEU A 118 15.30 16.05 -11.96
C LEU A 118 16.76 16.56 -12.11
N PRO A 119 16.96 17.78 -12.64
CA PRO A 119 18.30 18.36 -12.88
C PRO A 119 18.96 18.86 -11.58
N PHE A 120 19.03 17.99 -10.57
CA PHE A 120 19.56 18.31 -9.24
C PHE A 120 21.02 17.92 -9.03
N GLY A 121 21.64 17.26 -10.01
CA GLY A 121 23.05 16.90 -9.97
C GLY A 121 23.98 18.07 -10.31
N THR A 122 25.30 17.83 -10.30
CA THR A 122 26.32 18.80 -10.68
C THR A 122 26.11 19.18 -12.15
N ASN A 123 26.22 20.47 -12.45
CA ASN A 123 25.99 21.03 -13.80
C ASN A 123 24.60 20.67 -14.38
N ASN A 124 23.56 20.64 -13.55
CA ASN A 124 22.19 20.28 -13.93
C ASN A 124 22.06 18.84 -14.47
N GLN A 125 22.97 17.96 -14.11
CA GLN A 125 22.81 16.54 -14.42
C GLN A 125 21.50 16.00 -13.81
N HIS A 126 20.75 15.23 -14.60
CA HIS A 126 19.56 14.58 -14.13
C HIS A 126 19.89 13.44 -13.16
N VAL A 127 19.32 13.49 -11.98
CA VAL A 127 19.45 12.46 -10.94
C VAL A 127 18.06 11.95 -10.54
N ILE A 128 17.95 10.67 -10.24
CA ILE A 128 16.71 10.05 -9.81
C ILE A 128 16.32 10.63 -8.44
N VAL A 129 15.10 11.14 -8.33
CA VAL A 129 14.51 11.55 -7.05
C VAL A 129 13.84 10.35 -6.40
N ARG A 130 14.33 9.98 -5.22
CA ARG A 130 13.81 8.85 -4.47
C ARG A 130 12.77 9.34 -3.46
N LEU A 131 11.51 8.93 -3.63
CA LEU A 131 10.46 9.13 -2.62
C LEU A 131 10.49 8.00 -1.58
N ILE A 132 10.94 6.82 -1.99
CA ILE A 132 11.01 5.58 -1.18
C ILE A 132 12.44 5.04 -1.25
N ASP A 133 12.98 4.65 -0.12
CA ASP A 133 14.22 3.88 -0.06
C ASP A 133 13.90 2.38 -0.07
N TYR A 134 14.09 1.74 -1.23
CA TYR A 134 13.87 0.31 -1.42
C TYR A 134 15.06 -0.55 -1.00
N GLU A 135 16.25 0.04 -0.91
CA GLU A 135 17.49 -0.66 -0.55
C GLU A 135 17.61 -0.77 0.97
N ASN A 136 17.29 0.30 1.68
CA ASN A 136 17.23 0.32 3.13
C ASN A 136 15.82 0.71 3.60
N ILE A 137 14.96 -0.31 3.78
CA ILE A 137 13.56 -0.10 4.16
C ILE A 137 13.42 0.68 5.47
N ALA A 138 14.33 0.46 6.42
CA ALA A 138 14.32 1.14 7.72
C ALA A 138 14.59 2.66 7.61
N ASN A 139 15.11 3.13 6.48
CA ASN A 139 15.31 4.55 6.21
C ASN A 139 14.01 5.30 5.85
N ASN A 140 12.90 4.57 5.66
CA ASN A 140 11.60 5.18 5.45
C ASN A 140 10.86 5.39 6.78
N SER A 141 9.92 6.33 6.78
CA SER A 141 8.99 6.55 7.87
C SER A 141 7.67 5.84 7.56
N PHE A 142 7.20 5.00 8.47
CA PHE A 142 5.96 4.23 8.35
C PHE A 142 4.98 4.67 9.44
N ILE A 143 3.88 5.29 9.05
CA ILE A 143 2.92 5.88 9.99
C ILE A 143 1.52 5.38 9.67
N LEU A 144 0.82 4.93 10.69
CA LEU A 144 -0.59 4.56 10.67
C LEU A 144 -1.39 5.58 11.46
N THR A 145 -2.49 6.04 10.91
CA THR A 145 -3.50 6.83 11.61
C THR A 145 -4.88 6.23 11.35
N ASN A 146 -5.78 6.41 12.29
CA ASN A 146 -7.17 6.03 12.14
C ASN A 146 -8.07 7.26 12.04
N GLN A 147 -9.35 7.07 11.65
CA GLN A 147 -10.36 8.12 11.56
C GLN A 147 -9.83 9.38 10.85
N PHE A 148 -9.21 9.16 9.70
CA PHE A 148 -8.50 10.18 8.95
C PHE A 148 -9.46 11.17 8.28
N LYS A 149 -9.66 12.33 8.91
CA LYS A 149 -10.53 13.37 8.38
C LYS A 149 -9.90 14.09 7.20
N ILE A 150 -10.56 14.06 6.05
CA ILE A 150 -10.13 14.77 4.84
C ILE A 150 -11.29 15.52 4.22
N ARG A 151 -11.01 16.72 3.70
CA ARG A 151 -11.99 17.59 3.04
C ARG A 151 -11.49 17.95 1.65
N THR A 152 -12.27 17.58 0.64
CA THR A 152 -12.16 18.13 -0.71
C THR A 152 -13.44 18.88 -1.03
N ARG A 153 -14.39 18.30 -1.75
CA ARG A 153 -15.75 18.85 -1.90
C ARG A 153 -16.61 18.56 -0.68
N GLU A 154 -16.42 17.38 -0.10
CA GLU A 154 -17.11 16.88 1.07
C GLU A 154 -16.08 16.47 2.13
N VAL A 155 -16.53 16.32 3.37
CA VAL A 155 -15.73 15.71 4.43
C VAL A 155 -15.97 14.22 4.43
N LYS A 156 -14.89 13.43 4.39
CA LYS A 156 -14.92 11.99 4.59
C LYS A 156 -13.91 11.61 5.66
N ILE A 157 -14.13 10.46 6.29
CA ILE A 157 -13.32 9.97 7.40
C ILE A 157 -13.06 8.48 7.18
N PRO A 158 -12.08 8.11 6.32
CA PRO A 158 -11.61 6.73 6.22
C PRO A 158 -11.11 6.20 7.56
N ASP A 159 -11.41 4.93 7.87
CA ASP A 159 -11.07 4.31 9.14
C ASP A 159 -9.57 4.21 9.38
N ILE A 160 -8.81 3.78 8.36
CA ILE A 160 -7.36 3.59 8.43
C ILE A 160 -6.70 4.26 7.22
N VAL A 161 -5.67 5.07 7.49
CA VAL A 161 -4.77 5.57 6.44
C VAL A 161 -3.31 5.32 6.86
N MET A 162 -2.54 4.77 5.94
CA MET A 162 -1.15 4.41 6.18
C MET A 162 -0.23 5.22 5.28
N PHE A 163 0.70 5.93 5.90
CA PHE A 163 1.65 6.81 5.25
C PHE A 163 3.04 6.19 5.18
N VAL A 164 3.69 6.34 4.05
CA VAL A 164 5.14 6.11 3.92
C VAL A 164 5.78 7.43 3.52
N ASN A 165 6.73 7.90 4.31
CA ASN A 165 7.42 9.17 4.07
C ASN A 165 6.46 10.37 3.90
N GLY A 166 5.36 10.40 4.65
CA GLY A 166 4.34 11.45 4.57
C GLY A 166 3.37 11.32 3.37
N ILE A 167 3.43 10.23 2.59
CA ILE A 167 2.59 9.96 1.43
C ILE A 167 1.58 8.86 1.80
N PRO A 168 0.25 9.06 1.68
CA PRO A 168 -0.76 8.05 2.01
C PRO A 168 -0.81 6.97 0.92
N LEU A 169 -0.28 5.78 1.22
CA LEU A 169 -0.19 4.68 0.25
C LEU A 169 -1.30 3.66 0.36
N VAL A 170 -1.91 3.51 1.55
CA VAL A 170 -2.97 2.53 1.80
C VAL A 170 -4.14 3.19 2.50
N VAL A 171 -5.34 2.86 2.06
CA VAL A 171 -6.61 3.24 2.72
C VAL A 171 -7.33 1.95 3.12
N GLY A 172 -7.77 1.87 4.36
CA GLY A 172 -8.48 0.72 4.91
C GLY A 172 -9.85 1.11 5.46
N GLU A 173 -10.81 0.21 5.29
CA GLU A 173 -12.15 0.32 5.85
C GLU A 173 -12.47 -0.93 6.66
N ALA A 174 -12.87 -0.72 7.91
CA ALA A 174 -13.19 -1.78 8.85
C ALA A 174 -14.70 -1.81 9.11
N LYS A 175 -15.30 -2.98 9.06
CA LYS A 175 -16.71 -3.18 9.35
C LYS A 175 -16.90 -4.08 10.58
N THR A 176 -18.06 -3.96 11.23
CA THR A 176 -18.32 -4.74 12.45
C THR A 176 -18.70 -6.17 12.11
N PRO A 177 -18.08 -7.19 12.76
CA PRO A 177 -18.45 -8.59 12.56
C PRO A 177 -19.77 -8.96 13.25
N VAL A 178 -20.31 -8.08 14.09
CA VAL A 178 -21.48 -8.35 14.96
C VAL A 178 -22.80 -8.25 14.18
N ARG A 179 -22.83 -7.53 13.07
CA ARG A 179 -24.01 -7.38 12.22
C ARG A 179 -23.96 -8.35 11.04
N PRO A 180 -24.78 -9.41 11.00
CA PRO A 180 -24.72 -10.41 9.91
C PRO A 180 -24.97 -9.84 8.50
N ALA A 181 -25.63 -8.69 8.40
CA ALA A 181 -25.93 -8.02 7.13
C ALA A 181 -24.77 -7.10 6.64
N VAL A 182 -23.71 -6.94 7.42
CA VAL A 182 -22.56 -6.08 7.08
C VAL A 182 -21.33 -6.95 6.85
N SER A 183 -20.63 -6.70 5.78
CA SER A 183 -19.45 -7.47 5.36
C SER A 183 -18.30 -6.56 4.89
N TRP A 184 -17.18 -7.16 4.55
CA TRP A 184 -16.06 -6.46 3.88
C TRP A 184 -16.52 -5.75 2.59
N LEU A 185 -17.57 -6.27 1.92
CA LEU A 185 -18.11 -5.70 0.68
C LEU A 185 -18.65 -4.28 0.89
N ASP A 186 -19.25 -4.00 2.04
CA ASP A 186 -19.71 -2.66 2.40
C ASP A 186 -18.53 -1.69 2.55
N GLY A 187 -17.44 -2.14 3.19
CA GLY A 187 -16.20 -1.36 3.28
C GLY A 187 -15.56 -1.13 1.91
N ALA A 188 -15.50 -2.15 1.07
CA ALA A 188 -15.01 -2.03 -0.30
C ALA A 188 -15.89 -1.08 -1.14
N HIS A 189 -17.20 -1.09 -0.93
CA HIS A 189 -18.13 -0.15 -1.56
C HIS A 189 -17.88 1.28 -1.09
N ASP A 190 -17.70 1.50 0.21
CA ASP A 190 -17.40 2.83 0.76
C ASP A 190 -16.12 3.40 0.13
N ILE A 191 -15.08 2.60 -0.02
CA ILE A 191 -13.85 3.01 -0.67
C ILE A 191 -14.08 3.28 -2.16
N SER A 192 -14.52 2.27 -2.92
CA SER A 192 -14.51 2.32 -4.40
C SER A 192 -15.59 3.22 -4.98
N VAL A 193 -16.74 3.31 -4.32
CA VAL A 193 -17.90 4.06 -4.83
C VAL A 193 -18.04 5.41 -4.13
N VAL A 194 -17.85 5.47 -2.81
CA VAL A 194 -18.05 6.72 -2.08
C VAL A 194 -16.76 7.54 -2.05
N TYR A 195 -15.67 7.03 -1.48
CA TYR A 195 -14.46 7.84 -1.25
C TYR A 195 -13.71 8.18 -2.53
N GLU A 196 -13.53 7.25 -3.44
CA GLU A 196 -12.86 7.52 -4.72
C GLU A 196 -13.60 8.55 -5.60
N ASN A 197 -14.90 8.77 -5.37
CA ASN A 197 -15.67 9.81 -6.05
C ASN A 197 -15.71 11.13 -5.28
N SER A 198 -15.81 11.09 -3.96
CA SER A 198 -15.92 12.29 -3.11
C SER A 198 -14.57 12.93 -2.79
N ILE A 199 -13.53 12.11 -2.61
CA ILE A 199 -12.17 12.53 -2.21
C ILE A 199 -11.09 11.87 -3.08
N PRO A 200 -11.19 11.92 -4.43
CA PRO A 200 -10.28 11.21 -5.33
C PRO A 200 -8.81 11.58 -5.14
N GLN A 201 -8.51 12.77 -4.61
CA GLN A 201 -7.15 13.24 -4.35
C GLN A 201 -6.40 12.32 -3.40
N LEU A 202 -7.07 11.76 -2.38
CA LEU A 202 -6.48 10.82 -1.43
C LEU A 202 -5.96 9.53 -2.13
N PHE A 203 -6.63 9.15 -3.21
CA PHE A 203 -6.32 7.91 -3.94
C PHE A 203 -5.30 8.10 -5.07
N VAL A 204 -4.84 9.33 -5.34
CA VAL A 204 -3.78 9.56 -6.34
C VAL A 204 -2.48 8.86 -5.95
N PRO A 205 -1.98 8.90 -4.71
CA PRO A 205 -0.78 8.15 -4.30
C PRO A 205 -1.06 6.70 -3.89
N ASN A 206 -2.32 6.27 -3.83
CA ASN A 206 -2.72 4.96 -3.29
C ASN A 206 -2.12 3.77 -4.06
N VAL A 207 -1.55 2.81 -3.34
CA VAL A 207 -1.04 1.54 -3.90
C VAL A 207 -2.15 0.52 -4.01
N PHE A 208 -2.82 0.26 -2.91
CA PHE A 208 -4.04 -0.54 -2.83
C PHE A 208 -4.88 -0.06 -1.64
N SER A 209 -6.13 -0.46 -1.63
CA SER A 209 -7.01 -0.30 -0.48
C SER A 209 -7.43 -1.66 0.05
N PHE A 210 -7.80 -1.73 1.33
CA PHE A 210 -8.32 -2.95 1.92
C PHE A 210 -9.64 -2.72 2.64
N ALA A 211 -10.44 -3.78 2.71
CA ALA A 211 -11.66 -3.84 3.50
C ALA A 211 -11.71 -5.14 4.31
N THR A 212 -12.19 -5.07 5.53
CA THR A 212 -12.30 -6.22 6.43
C THR A 212 -13.46 -6.07 7.40
N GLU A 213 -14.06 -7.19 7.78
CA GLU A 213 -15.00 -7.30 8.89
C GLU A 213 -14.40 -8.08 10.07
N GLY A 214 -13.08 -8.26 10.09
CA GLY A 214 -12.38 -8.98 11.14
C GLY A 214 -12.31 -10.50 10.97
N LYS A 215 -12.81 -11.04 9.84
CA LYS A 215 -12.69 -12.47 9.48
C LYS A 215 -11.76 -12.67 8.29
N ASP A 216 -12.01 -11.95 7.23
CA ASP A 216 -11.20 -11.94 6.03
C ASP A 216 -10.74 -10.51 5.71
N ILE A 217 -9.64 -10.39 4.97
CA ILE A 217 -9.16 -9.11 4.43
C ILE A 217 -9.17 -9.17 2.90
N PHE A 218 -9.83 -8.21 2.28
CA PHE A 218 -9.90 -8.08 0.84
C PHE A 218 -9.19 -6.83 0.36
N ILE A 219 -8.51 -6.91 -0.79
CA ILE A 219 -7.79 -5.80 -1.38
C ILE A 219 -8.30 -5.46 -2.78
N GLY A 220 -8.24 -4.17 -3.10
CA GLY A 220 -8.54 -3.64 -4.42
C GLY A 220 -7.63 -2.47 -4.77
N GLY A 221 -7.34 -2.31 -6.06
CA GLY A 221 -6.65 -1.12 -6.58
C GLY A 221 -7.64 0.01 -6.86
N VAL A 222 -7.11 1.17 -7.19
CA VAL A 222 -7.91 2.33 -7.61
C VAL A 222 -8.82 1.96 -8.78
N ARG A 223 -10.12 2.29 -8.65
CA ARG A 223 -11.17 2.00 -9.64
C ARG A 223 -11.32 0.52 -9.98
N THR A 224 -10.89 -0.39 -9.09
CA THR A 224 -11.13 -1.82 -9.24
C THR A 224 -12.60 -2.10 -8.95
N PRO A 225 -13.36 -2.70 -9.89
CA PRO A 225 -14.73 -3.14 -9.64
C PRO A 225 -14.80 -4.13 -8.47
N LEU A 226 -15.89 -4.09 -7.69
CA LEU A 226 -16.01 -4.88 -6.46
C LEU A 226 -15.85 -6.39 -6.68
N GLU A 227 -16.30 -6.90 -7.83
CA GLU A 227 -16.14 -8.31 -8.20
C GLU A 227 -14.68 -8.76 -8.43
N PHE A 228 -13.76 -7.82 -8.54
CA PHE A 228 -12.31 -8.10 -8.69
C PHE A 228 -11.51 -7.85 -7.41
N TRP A 229 -12.15 -7.37 -6.34
CA TRP A 229 -11.50 -7.38 -5.04
C TRP A 229 -11.19 -8.81 -4.63
N SER A 230 -10.04 -9.07 -4.13
CA SER A 230 -9.57 -10.42 -3.84
C SER A 230 -9.11 -10.56 -2.39
N PRO A 231 -9.38 -11.71 -1.76
CA PRO A 231 -8.88 -11.96 -0.41
C PRO A 231 -7.34 -11.97 -0.42
N TRP A 232 -6.75 -11.51 0.67
CA TRP A 232 -5.34 -11.72 0.94
C TRP A 232 -5.18 -12.87 1.91
N ARG A 233 -4.31 -13.83 1.58
CA ARG A 233 -4.08 -15.04 2.36
C ARG A 233 -2.59 -15.35 2.41
N ILE A 234 -2.21 -16.26 3.32
CA ILE A 234 -0.87 -16.82 3.41
C ILE A 234 -0.97 -18.27 2.95
N GLU A 235 -0.17 -18.66 1.96
CA GLU A 235 -0.17 -20.04 1.43
C GLU A 235 0.93 -20.89 2.09
N ASN A 236 0.73 -21.30 3.32
CA ASN A 236 1.47 -22.41 3.91
C ASN A 236 0.50 -23.55 4.31
N GLU A 237 0.99 -24.75 4.55
CA GLU A 237 0.15 -25.92 4.80
C GLU A 237 -0.67 -25.78 6.10
N GLU A 238 -0.11 -25.14 7.11
CA GLU A 238 -0.79 -24.86 8.38
C GLU A 238 -1.98 -23.89 8.17
N GLU A 239 -1.75 -22.81 7.45
CA GLU A 239 -2.80 -21.81 7.17
C GLU A 239 -3.88 -22.36 6.22
N LYS A 240 -3.50 -23.20 5.25
CA LYS A 240 -4.48 -23.89 4.39
C LYS A 240 -5.41 -24.77 5.21
N LEU A 241 -4.86 -25.55 6.14
CA LEU A 241 -5.64 -26.41 7.02
C LEU A 241 -6.52 -25.56 7.96
N SER A 242 -5.96 -24.54 8.57
CA SER A 242 -6.68 -23.60 9.44
C SER A 242 -7.84 -22.92 8.71
N HIS A 243 -7.62 -22.52 7.45
CA HIS A 243 -8.65 -21.93 6.61
C HIS A 243 -9.79 -22.94 6.30
N LEU A 244 -9.44 -24.18 5.97
CA LEU A 244 -10.44 -25.25 5.74
C LEU A 244 -11.28 -25.54 6.97
N LEU A 245 -10.71 -25.38 8.16
CA LEU A 245 -11.39 -25.56 9.45
C LEU A 245 -12.13 -24.29 9.92
N GLY A 246 -12.06 -23.18 9.16
CA GLY A 246 -12.63 -21.89 9.58
C GLY A 246 -11.91 -21.24 10.76
N LEU A 247 -10.67 -21.62 11.01
CA LEU A 247 -9.85 -21.17 12.14
C LEU A 247 -8.69 -20.23 11.69
N HIS A 248 -8.80 -19.66 10.50
CA HIS A 248 -7.76 -18.79 9.96
C HIS A 248 -7.50 -17.54 10.81
N ASP A 249 -6.24 -17.20 10.96
CA ASP A 249 -5.80 -16.06 11.76
C ASP A 249 -5.72 -14.77 10.91
N ILE A 250 -6.77 -13.95 11.02
CA ILE A 250 -6.81 -12.64 10.36
C ILE A 250 -5.61 -11.75 10.75
N ALA A 251 -5.08 -11.87 11.97
CA ALA A 251 -3.95 -11.07 12.41
C ALA A 251 -2.70 -11.40 11.59
N LYS A 252 -2.43 -12.66 11.32
CA LYS A 252 -1.31 -13.08 10.46
C LYS A 252 -1.45 -12.56 9.04
N GLN A 253 -2.66 -12.66 8.45
CA GLN A 253 -2.93 -12.17 7.11
C GLN A 253 -2.76 -10.65 7.02
N LEU A 254 -3.29 -9.92 8.01
CA LEU A 254 -3.19 -8.47 8.11
C LEU A 254 -1.72 -8.02 8.23
N THR A 255 -0.97 -8.61 9.17
CA THR A 255 0.44 -8.27 9.38
C THR A 255 1.30 -8.63 8.20
N HIS A 256 1.03 -9.73 7.51
CA HIS A 256 1.74 -10.10 6.28
C HIS A 256 1.48 -9.11 5.12
N LEU A 257 0.21 -8.76 4.86
CA LEU A 257 -0.15 -7.80 3.81
C LEU A 257 0.45 -6.43 4.06
N LEU A 258 0.29 -5.93 5.30
CA LEU A 258 0.65 -4.56 5.67
C LEU A 258 2.06 -4.45 6.25
N LYS A 259 2.86 -5.52 6.21
CA LYS A 259 4.29 -5.42 6.49
C LYS A 259 4.93 -4.43 5.52
N PRO A 260 5.75 -3.46 5.98
CA PRO A 260 6.41 -2.50 5.11
C PRO A 260 7.10 -3.11 3.89
N SER A 261 7.82 -4.21 4.07
CA SER A 261 8.48 -4.91 2.96
C SER A 261 7.50 -5.46 1.92
N THR A 262 6.36 -6.01 2.34
CA THR A 262 5.30 -6.51 1.45
C THR A 262 4.63 -5.35 0.69
N LEU A 263 4.27 -4.27 1.40
CA LEU A 263 3.69 -3.09 0.78
C LEU A 263 4.60 -2.49 -0.29
N LEU A 264 5.88 -2.31 0.03
CA LEU A 264 6.86 -1.76 -0.91
C LEU A 264 7.15 -2.71 -2.08
N ASP A 265 7.14 -4.01 -1.85
CA ASP A 265 7.29 -5.02 -2.89
C ASP A 265 6.09 -4.99 -3.86
N ILE A 266 4.85 -4.90 -3.33
CA ILE A 266 3.62 -4.73 -4.13
C ILE A 266 3.69 -3.45 -4.96
N LEU A 267 4.08 -2.34 -4.38
CA LEU A 267 4.22 -1.06 -5.07
C LEU A 267 5.22 -1.17 -6.23
N GLN A 268 6.37 -1.76 -5.99
CA GLN A 268 7.48 -1.77 -6.94
C GLN A 268 7.28 -2.77 -8.08
N TYR A 269 6.74 -3.96 -7.78
CA TYR A 269 6.73 -5.07 -8.73
C TYR A 269 5.36 -5.67 -9.05
N PHE A 270 4.37 -5.50 -8.18
CA PHE A 270 3.11 -6.22 -8.26
C PHE A 270 1.90 -5.35 -8.58
N THR A 271 2.17 -4.19 -9.17
CA THR A 271 1.14 -3.27 -9.65
C THR A 271 1.43 -2.89 -11.10
N VAL A 272 0.44 -3.01 -11.99
CA VAL A 272 0.56 -2.64 -13.39
C VAL A 272 -0.62 -1.79 -13.84
N TYR A 273 -0.39 -1.00 -14.88
CA TYR A 273 -1.40 -0.20 -15.56
C TYR A 273 -1.58 -0.72 -16.97
N ALA A 274 -2.82 -0.99 -17.34
CA ALA A 274 -3.17 -1.54 -18.66
C ALA A 274 -4.32 -0.76 -19.28
N THR A 275 -4.56 -0.99 -20.54
CA THR A 275 -5.76 -0.50 -21.23
C THR A 275 -6.65 -1.70 -21.52
N ASN A 276 -7.88 -1.66 -21.02
CA ASN A 276 -8.83 -2.75 -21.24
C ASN A 276 -9.44 -2.72 -22.65
N SER A 277 -10.24 -3.72 -22.99
CA SER A 277 -10.93 -3.84 -24.29
C SER A 277 -11.85 -2.63 -24.61
N LYS A 278 -12.34 -1.93 -23.60
CA LYS A 278 -13.13 -0.71 -23.72
C LYS A 278 -12.28 0.56 -23.85
N LYS A 279 -10.97 0.43 -24.11
CA LYS A 279 -9.99 1.53 -24.20
C LYS A 279 -9.89 2.39 -22.92
N LYS A 280 -10.32 1.87 -21.78
CA LYS A 280 -10.17 2.54 -20.48
C LYS A 280 -8.88 2.10 -19.81
N LYS A 281 -8.16 3.05 -19.24
CA LYS A 281 -7.00 2.77 -18.38
C LYS A 281 -7.48 2.11 -17.08
N ILE A 282 -6.85 1.04 -16.70
CA ILE A 282 -7.11 0.29 -15.47
C ILE A 282 -5.82 0.08 -14.69
N LYS A 283 -5.94 0.02 -13.37
CA LYS A 283 -4.89 -0.41 -12.46
C LYS A 283 -5.17 -1.84 -12.03
N ILE A 284 -4.14 -2.66 -12.03
CA ILE A 284 -4.18 -4.05 -11.59
C ILE A 284 -3.19 -4.19 -10.44
N VAL A 285 -3.67 -4.65 -9.30
CA VAL A 285 -2.86 -5.08 -8.15
C VAL A 285 -2.88 -6.59 -8.10
N CYS A 286 -1.78 -7.21 -7.72
CA CYS A 286 -1.70 -8.67 -7.64
C CYS A 286 -2.71 -9.26 -6.66
N ARG A 287 -3.09 -10.51 -6.91
CA ARG A 287 -3.72 -11.38 -5.93
C ARG A 287 -2.64 -12.09 -5.11
N TYR A 288 -2.98 -12.59 -3.91
CA TYR A 288 -2.01 -13.27 -3.06
C TYR A 288 -1.29 -14.45 -3.76
N GLN A 289 -2.03 -15.26 -4.57
CA GLN A 289 -1.43 -16.37 -5.30
C GLN A 289 -0.38 -15.91 -6.33
N GLN A 290 -0.61 -14.74 -6.94
CA GLN A 290 0.33 -14.17 -7.90
C GLN A 290 1.56 -13.62 -7.18
N TYR A 291 1.38 -13.02 -6.01
CA TYR A 291 2.45 -12.52 -5.16
C TYR A 291 3.34 -13.67 -4.70
N GLU A 292 2.77 -14.68 -4.05
CA GLU A 292 3.50 -15.85 -3.55
C GLU A 292 4.19 -16.63 -4.68
N GLY A 293 3.45 -16.92 -5.75
CA GLY A 293 3.99 -17.69 -6.87
C GLY A 293 5.13 -16.97 -7.59
N ALA A 294 5.04 -15.67 -7.80
CA ALA A 294 6.12 -14.90 -8.40
C ALA A 294 7.34 -14.83 -7.49
N ASN A 295 7.16 -14.61 -6.17
CA ASN A 295 8.25 -14.61 -5.22
C ASN A 295 8.94 -15.98 -5.13
N ALA A 296 8.19 -17.08 -5.12
CA ALA A 296 8.75 -18.43 -5.17
C ALA A 296 9.59 -18.69 -6.45
N ILE A 297 9.18 -18.13 -7.60
CA ILE A 297 10.01 -18.17 -8.83
C ILE A 297 11.32 -17.43 -8.61
N ILE A 298 11.27 -16.20 -8.08
CA ILE A 298 12.46 -15.36 -7.84
C ILE A 298 13.44 -16.07 -6.92
N GLU A 299 12.97 -16.57 -5.79
CA GLU A 299 13.79 -17.30 -4.83
C GLU A 299 14.45 -18.53 -5.46
N ARG A 300 13.69 -19.32 -6.25
CA ARG A 300 14.19 -20.48 -6.97
C ARG A 300 15.29 -20.11 -7.98
N VAL A 301 15.08 -19.02 -8.72
CA VAL A 301 16.07 -18.54 -9.70
C VAL A 301 17.33 -18.05 -9.00
N LYS A 302 17.21 -17.32 -7.88
CA LYS A 302 18.35 -16.85 -7.08
C LYS A 302 19.16 -17.99 -6.45
N ASP A 303 18.48 -19.01 -5.91
CA ASP A 303 19.15 -20.20 -5.34
C ASP A 303 19.95 -20.98 -6.40
N GLY A 304 19.51 -20.97 -7.65
CA GLY A 304 20.23 -21.53 -8.81
C GLY A 304 20.46 -23.04 -8.81
N LYS A 305 20.13 -23.75 -7.71
CA LYS A 305 20.36 -25.20 -7.58
C LYS A 305 19.40 -26.02 -8.44
N ILE A 306 18.13 -25.64 -8.44
CA ILE A 306 17.08 -26.33 -9.20
C ILE A 306 16.60 -25.43 -10.33
N ARG A 307 16.90 -25.83 -11.58
CA ARG A 307 16.62 -25.05 -12.79
C ARG A 307 15.23 -25.25 -13.37
N LYS A 308 14.37 -26.03 -12.72
CA LYS A 308 13.01 -26.34 -13.16
C LYS A 308 12.04 -26.09 -12.02
N GLY A 309 10.81 -25.75 -12.35
CA GLY A 309 9.72 -25.60 -11.39
C GLY A 309 8.38 -25.75 -12.06
N LEU A 310 7.37 -26.12 -11.28
CA LEU A 310 5.98 -26.17 -11.69
C LEU A 310 5.17 -25.33 -10.71
N ILE A 311 4.33 -24.46 -11.27
CA ILE A 311 3.31 -23.74 -10.49
C ILE A 311 1.96 -24.28 -10.91
N TRP A 312 1.27 -24.85 -9.94
CA TRP A 312 -0.07 -25.41 -10.14
C TRP A 312 -1.12 -24.41 -9.64
N HIS A 313 -1.75 -23.73 -10.58
CA HIS A 313 -2.86 -22.82 -10.29
C HIS A 313 -4.09 -23.20 -11.12
N PHE A 314 -5.29 -23.03 -10.55
CA PHE A 314 -6.54 -23.29 -11.25
C PHE A 314 -6.75 -22.32 -12.43
N GLN A 315 -7.64 -22.68 -13.34
CA GLN A 315 -8.00 -21.82 -14.48
C GLN A 315 -8.66 -20.53 -13.97
N GLY A 316 -8.27 -19.39 -14.53
CA GLY A 316 -8.78 -18.07 -14.10
C GLY A 316 -8.03 -17.43 -12.92
N SER A 317 -7.02 -18.09 -12.32
CA SER A 317 -6.22 -17.52 -11.21
C SER A 317 -5.31 -16.34 -11.63
N GLY A 318 -5.21 -16.06 -12.94
CA GLY A 318 -4.38 -14.97 -13.46
C GLY A 318 -2.92 -15.36 -13.67
N LYS A 319 -2.64 -16.58 -14.16
CA LYS A 319 -1.29 -17.07 -14.47
C LYS A 319 -0.47 -16.14 -15.37
N SER A 320 -1.11 -15.50 -16.36
CA SER A 320 -0.43 -14.52 -17.23
C SER A 320 0.10 -13.31 -16.47
N LEU A 321 -0.66 -12.82 -15.50
CA LEU A 321 -0.22 -11.73 -14.61
C LEU A 321 0.90 -12.19 -13.67
N LEU A 322 0.85 -13.42 -13.17
CA LEU A 322 1.94 -14.00 -12.37
C LEU A 322 3.24 -14.01 -13.15
N MET A 323 3.22 -14.50 -14.41
CA MET A 323 4.40 -14.49 -15.29
C MET A 323 4.93 -13.07 -15.52
N LEU A 324 4.03 -12.10 -15.72
CA LEU A 324 4.38 -10.68 -15.88
C LEU A 324 5.07 -10.14 -14.63
N PHE A 325 4.49 -10.36 -13.44
CA PHE A 325 5.06 -9.90 -12.17
C PHE A 325 6.43 -10.55 -11.89
N ALA A 326 6.55 -11.84 -12.11
CA ALA A 326 7.83 -12.54 -11.97
C ALA A 326 8.89 -11.95 -12.92
N ALA A 327 8.56 -11.74 -14.18
CA ALA A 327 9.46 -11.15 -15.17
C ALA A 327 9.86 -9.71 -14.79
N GLN A 328 8.90 -8.89 -14.34
CA GLN A 328 9.14 -7.52 -13.90
C GLN A 328 10.09 -7.48 -12.70
N LYS A 329 9.89 -8.34 -11.71
CA LYS A 329 10.73 -8.43 -10.51
C LYS A 329 12.12 -8.99 -10.85
N MET A 330 12.23 -10.05 -11.64
CA MET A 330 13.53 -10.62 -12.07
C MET A 330 14.42 -9.60 -12.76
N ARG A 331 13.88 -8.78 -13.67
CA ARG A 331 14.65 -7.78 -14.41
C ARG A 331 15.25 -6.69 -13.50
N ARG A 332 14.71 -6.49 -12.31
CA ARG A 332 15.20 -5.49 -11.34
C ARG A 332 16.10 -6.11 -10.26
N GLN A 333 16.34 -7.43 -10.28
CA GLN A 333 17.28 -8.07 -9.36
C GLN A 333 18.72 -7.83 -9.85
N GLN A 334 19.49 -7.04 -9.12
CA GLN A 334 20.90 -6.73 -9.46
C GLN A 334 21.77 -8.00 -9.56
N GLU A 335 21.50 -8.99 -8.69
CA GLU A 335 22.21 -10.27 -8.63
C GLU A 335 22.07 -11.10 -9.93
N LEU A 336 20.99 -10.87 -10.68
CA LEU A 336 20.73 -11.57 -11.95
C LEU A 336 21.34 -10.89 -13.19
N GLY A 337 22.00 -9.72 -13.04
CA GLY A 337 22.76 -9.08 -14.09
C GLY A 337 21.96 -8.76 -15.37
N ASN A 338 20.73 -8.23 -15.23
CA ASN A 338 19.83 -7.91 -16.36
C ASN A 338 19.41 -9.15 -17.18
N PRO A 339 18.69 -10.09 -16.61
CA PRO A 339 18.35 -11.36 -17.26
C PRO A 339 17.39 -11.19 -18.44
N THR A 340 17.53 -12.03 -19.45
CA THR A 340 16.54 -12.19 -20.52
C THR A 340 15.44 -13.13 -20.04
N VAL A 341 14.20 -12.69 -20.08
CA VAL A 341 13.02 -13.49 -19.73
C VAL A 341 12.24 -13.82 -21.01
N LEU A 342 12.07 -15.10 -21.30
CA LEU A 342 11.27 -15.60 -22.41
C LEU A 342 9.96 -16.18 -21.87
N ILE A 343 8.83 -15.62 -22.30
CA ILE A 343 7.49 -16.12 -21.99
C ILE A 343 6.92 -16.75 -23.24
N VAL A 344 6.58 -18.05 -23.15
CA VAL A 344 5.96 -18.78 -24.23
C VAL A 344 4.52 -19.10 -23.84
N VAL A 345 3.57 -18.72 -24.66
CA VAL A 345 2.13 -18.93 -24.47
C VAL A 345 1.51 -19.45 -25.76
N ASP A 346 0.42 -20.24 -25.64
CA ASP A 346 -0.39 -20.69 -26.77
C ASP A 346 -1.27 -19.54 -27.30
#